data_4718429cac02fdaed943691e5a3c098c
#
_entry.id   4718429cac02fdaed943691e5a3c098c
#
_cell.length_a   1.000
_cell.length_b   1.000
_cell.length_c   1.000
_cell.angle_alpha   90.00
_cell.angle_beta   90.00
_cell.angle_gamma   90.00
#
_symmetry.space_group_name_H-M   'P 1'
#
loop_
_entity.id
_entity.type
_entity.pdbx_description
1 polymer ?
#
loop_
_entity_poly.entity_id
_entity_poly.type
_entity_poly.pdbx_seq_one_letter_code
_entity_poly.pdbx_strand_id
1 'polypeptide(L)'
;WHAQNFRLDASADSLLLENDPDLEFSREIGDRYGIGESVIVAYTPFTDLFDPKTLQLLSELREDLLALDRVESVDSILNVPVFGDTPLTGISEDYLTIQDEEQDLELARQEIMDSPIFQNALISPDGNTAGLLVGFSIDETSRALLARRTELRNLERDDGLTEEEALELVDVEAGYATDSVIAADRQHEIISDIRNVLDNHKDSAQIYLGGAPMIADDLVTFVEADLRSFSIAVVLLIIVALGLIFRKLRWVAMPLACCAVAGTIMVGVLGLMDWRATVLSSNF
;
A
#
# COMPACT_ATOMS: atom_id res chain seq x y z
N TRP A 1 -11.74 -23.43 18.40
CA TRP A 1 -11.48 -22.29 19.29
C TRP A 1 -11.71 -20.99 18.51
N HIS A 2 -12.80 -20.27 18.81
CA HIS A 2 -13.16 -19.05 18.07
C HIS A 2 -12.15 -17.89 18.23
N ALA A 3 -11.26 -17.93 19.20
CA ALA A 3 -10.17 -16.97 19.36
C ALA A 3 -9.16 -16.98 18.16
N GLN A 4 -9.13 -18.04 17.36
CA GLN A 4 -8.33 -18.10 16.13
C GLN A 4 -8.97 -17.35 14.96
N ASN A 5 -10.26 -17.03 15.08
CA ASN A 5 -11.00 -16.26 14.05
C ASN A 5 -10.94 -14.75 14.32
N PHE A 6 -10.37 -14.32 15.44
CA PHE A 6 -10.13 -12.90 15.69
C PHE A 6 -9.08 -12.39 14.71
N ARG A 7 -9.45 -11.40 13.91
CA ARG A 7 -8.59 -10.76 12.92
C ARG A 7 -8.57 -9.26 13.13
N LEU A 8 -7.38 -8.68 12.99
CA LEU A 8 -7.23 -7.24 12.86
C LEU A 8 -7.58 -6.89 11.42
N ASP A 9 -8.49 -5.95 11.23
CA ASP A 9 -8.75 -5.38 9.91
C ASP A 9 -7.68 -4.31 9.65
N ALA A 10 -6.71 -4.69 8.84
CA ALA A 10 -5.54 -3.90 8.47
C ALA A 10 -5.65 -3.35 7.05
N SER A 11 -6.86 -3.39 6.45
CA SER A 11 -7.08 -2.85 5.11
C SER A 11 -6.86 -1.35 5.06
N ALA A 12 -6.27 -0.85 3.97
CA ALA A 12 -6.12 0.58 3.71
C ALA A 12 -7.48 1.29 3.75
N ASP A 13 -8.56 0.63 3.32
CA ASP A 13 -9.93 1.12 3.38
C ASP A 13 -10.42 1.38 4.81
N SER A 14 -9.93 0.63 5.82
CA SER A 14 -10.28 0.86 7.22
C SER A 14 -9.72 2.17 7.78
N LEU A 15 -8.74 2.76 7.09
CA LEU A 15 -8.11 4.04 7.42
C LEU A 15 -8.82 5.22 6.75
N LEU A 16 -9.69 4.96 5.78
CA LEU A 16 -10.41 5.97 5.02
C LEU A 16 -11.79 6.21 5.64
N LEU A 17 -12.22 7.46 5.65
CA LEU A 17 -13.58 7.80 6.07
C LEU A 17 -14.56 7.34 4.99
N GLU A 18 -15.41 6.38 5.33
CA GLU A 18 -16.55 6.04 4.48
C GLU A 18 -17.43 7.29 4.29
N ASN A 19 -17.86 7.56 3.06
CA ASN A 19 -18.64 8.72 2.64
C ASN A 19 -17.85 10.05 2.54
N ASP A 20 -16.55 10.01 2.33
CA ASP A 20 -15.78 11.19 1.95
C ASP A 20 -16.01 11.46 0.44
N PRO A 21 -16.56 12.63 0.06
CA PRO A 21 -16.79 12.98 -1.35
C PRO A 21 -15.51 12.98 -2.20
N ASP A 22 -14.37 13.30 -1.60
CA ASP A 22 -13.08 13.30 -2.31
C ASP A 22 -12.62 11.87 -2.58
N LEU A 23 -12.92 10.93 -1.68
CA LEU A 23 -12.66 9.51 -1.87
C LEU A 23 -13.54 8.92 -2.98
N GLU A 24 -14.84 9.24 -2.99
CA GLU A 24 -15.78 8.81 -4.04
C GLU A 24 -15.33 9.33 -5.41
N PHE A 25 -14.95 10.60 -5.49
CA PHE A 25 -14.42 11.22 -6.70
C PHE A 25 -13.11 10.55 -7.16
N SER A 26 -12.19 10.27 -6.24
CA SER A 26 -10.93 9.58 -6.56
C SER A 26 -11.17 8.17 -7.12
N ARG A 27 -12.14 7.43 -6.56
CA ARG A 27 -12.54 6.12 -7.06
C ARG A 27 -13.16 6.20 -8.45
N GLU A 28 -14.06 7.17 -8.69
CA GLU A 28 -14.66 7.40 -10.02
C GLU A 28 -13.59 7.68 -11.08
N ILE A 29 -12.59 8.50 -10.75
CA ILE A 29 -11.48 8.78 -11.66
C ILE A 29 -10.63 7.53 -11.89
N GLY A 30 -10.30 6.78 -10.83
CA GLY A 30 -9.57 5.52 -10.93
C GLY A 30 -10.28 4.52 -11.84
N ASP A 31 -11.60 4.37 -11.69
CA ASP A 31 -12.43 3.49 -12.52
C ASP A 31 -12.49 3.93 -13.97
N ARG A 32 -12.63 5.22 -14.21
CA ARG A 32 -12.73 5.79 -15.57
C ARG A 32 -11.46 5.65 -16.38
N TYR A 33 -10.31 5.80 -15.73
CA TYR A 33 -9.00 5.82 -16.38
C TYR A 33 -8.20 4.53 -16.19
N GLY A 34 -8.75 3.54 -15.47
CA GLY A 34 -8.05 2.29 -15.18
C GLY A 34 -6.82 2.48 -14.30
N ILE A 35 -6.83 3.50 -13.43
CA ILE A 35 -5.69 3.80 -12.55
C ILE A 35 -5.77 2.84 -11.36
N GLY A 36 -4.84 1.89 -11.30
CA GLY A 36 -4.63 1.01 -10.16
C GLY A 36 -3.86 1.67 -9.02
N GLU A 37 -3.68 0.92 -7.95
CA GLU A 37 -2.77 1.33 -6.88
C GLU A 37 -1.35 1.40 -7.39
N SER A 38 -0.58 2.35 -6.88
CA SER A 38 0.81 2.53 -7.27
C SER A 38 1.68 3.00 -6.12
N VAL A 39 2.97 2.70 -6.22
CA VAL A 39 4.00 3.26 -5.34
C VAL A 39 5.01 4.04 -6.17
N ILE A 40 5.72 4.95 -5.52
CA ILE A 40 6.75 5.78 -6.15
C ILE A 40 8.08 5.39 -5.56
N VAL A 41 9.04 5.09 -6.42
CA VAL A 41 10.44 4.90 -6.07
C VAL A 41 11.21 6.14 -6.48
N ALA A 42 11.83 6.82 -5.52
CA ALA A 42 12.73 7.95 -5.78
C ALA A 42 14.17 7.43 -5.84
N TYR A 43 14.80 7.58 -7.00
CA TYR A 43 16.15 7.13 -7.30
C TYR A 43 17.07 8.34 -7.44
N THR A 44 18.00 8.54 -6.49
CA THR A 44 18.98 9.62 -6.51
C THR A 44 20.38 9.00 -6.66
N PRO A 45 20.95 8.97 -7.87
CA PRO A 45 22.26 8.37 -8.12
C PRO A 45 23.38 9.19 -7.45
N PHE A 46 24.50 8.55 -7.21
CA PHE A 46 25.71 9.24 -6.69
C PHE A 46 26.49 9.99 -7.77
N THR A 47 26.08 9.85 -9.04
CA THR A 47 26.65 10.51 -10.22
C THR A 47 25.56 11.29 -10.96
N ASP A 48 25.85 11.90 -12.11
CA ASP A 48 24.83 12.58 -12.92
C ASP A 48 23.75 11.58 -13.35
N LEU A 49 22.47 11.98 -13.22
CA LEU A 49 21.33 11.12 -13.56
C LEU A 49 21.32 10.75 -15.04
N PHE A 50 21.76 11.68 -15.91
CA PHE A 50 21.78 11.47 -17.36
C PHE A 50 23.09 10.86 -17.89
N ASP A 51 24.02 10.46 -17.00
CA ASP A 51 25.17 9.68 -17.43
C ASP A 51 24.69 8.33 -18.01
N PRO A 52 25.20 7.89 -19.18
CA PRO A 52 24.76 6.64 -19.81
C PRO A 52 24.82 5.42 -18.90
N LYS A 53 25.83 5.37 -18.02
CA LYS A 53 25.97 4.28 -17.05
C LYS A 53 24.88 4.34 -15.96
N THR A 54 24.52 5.54 -15.54
CA THR A 54 23.44 5.75 -14.56
C THR A 54 22.10 5.38 -15.16
N LEU A 55 21.82 5.78 -16.40
CA LEU A 55 20.61 5.39 -17.12
C LEU A 55 20.52 3.87 -17.31
N GLN A 56 21.64 3.19 -17.54
CA GLN A 56 21.67 1.73 -17.59
C GLN A 56 21.30 1.11 -16.23
N LEU A 57 21.88 1.59 -15.13
CA LEU A 57 21.54 1.11 -13.78
C LEU A 57 20.08 1.36 -13.42
N LEU A 58 19.52 2.49 -13.85
CA LEU A 58 18.10 2.80 -13.69
C LEU A 58 17.23 1.85 -14.54
N SER A 59 17.69 1.47 -15.75
CA SER A 59 17.00 0.48 -16.58
C SER A 59 17.01 -0.91 -15.95
N GLU A 60 18.14 -1.33 -15.39
CA GLU A 60 18.24 -2.60 -14.65
C GLU A 60 17.27 -2.63 -13.45
N LEU A 61 17.22 -1.55 -12.66
CA LEU A 61 16.26 -1.43 -11.57
C LEU A 61 14.80 -1.52 -12.07
N ARG A 62 14.49 -0.82 -13.18
CA ARG A 62 13.16 -0.86 -13.78
C ARG A 62 12.78 -2.27 -14.24
N GLU A 63 13.68 -3.00 -14.87
CA GLU A 63 13.48 -4.38 -15.31
C GLU A 63 13.26 -5.33 -14.13
N ASP A 64 14.05 -5.20 -13.07
CA ASP A 64 13.91 -6.00 -11.85
C ASP A 64 12.57 -5.75 -11.16
N LEU A 65 12.08 -4.50 -11.14
CA LEU A 65 10.76 -4.17 -10.63
C LEU A 65 9.63 -4.73 -11.51
N LEU A 66 9.75 -4.66 -12.83
CA LEU A 66 8.79 -5.23 -13.78
C LEU A 66 8.74 -6.76 -13.73
N ALA A 67 9.80 -7.41 -13.29
CA ALA A 67 9.85 -8.86 -13.15
C ALA A 67 9.08 -9.38 -11.91
N LEU A 68 8.68 -8.48 -11.00
CA LEU A 68 7.89 -8.85 -9.83
C LEU A 68 6.47 -9.23 -10.23
N ASP A 69 5.95 -10.27 -9.58
CA ASP A 69 4.55 -10.65 -9.74
C ASP A 69 3.64 -9.48 -9.33
N ARG A 70 2.57 -9.22 -10.11
CA ARG A 70 1.59 -8.15 -9.90
C ARG A 70 2.07 -6.71 -10.16
N VAL A 71 3.29 -6.48 -10.57
CA VAL A 71 3.70 -5.20 -11.15
C VAL A 71 3.28 -5.20 -12.62
N GLU A 72 2.40 -4.26 -12.98
CA GLU A 72 1.87 -4.13 -14.34
C GLU A 72 2.67 -3.12 -15.16
N SER A 73 3.06 -2.01 -14.53
CA SER A 73 3.84 -0.96 -15.18
C SER A 73 4.90 -0.37 -14.26
N VAL A 74 5.98 0.10 -14.87
CA VAL A 74 6.98 0.96 -14.21
C VAL A 74 7.29 2.12 -15.13
N ASP A 75 6.71 3.28 -14.82
CA ASP A 75 6.89 4.50 -15.60
C ASP A 75 7.99 5.37 -14.98
N SER A 76 8.89 5.83 -15.82
CA SER A 76 10.07 6.63 -15.43
C SER A 76 10.52 7.53 -16.57
N ILE A 77 11.56 8.31 -16.39
CA ILE A 77 12.18 9.10 -17.45
C ILE A 77 12.68 8.25 -18.62
N LEU A 78 12.82 6.92 -18.44
CA LEU A 78 13.35 6.02 -19.47
C LEU A 78 12.34 5.66 -20.56
N ASN A 79 11.05 5.64 -20.23
CA ASN A 79 9.96 5.18 -21.12
C ASN A 79 8.93 6.28 -21.44
N VAL A 80 9.19 7.51 -21.06
CA VAL A 80 8.35 8.64 -21.48
C VAL A 80 8.69 9.09 -22.89
N PRO A 81 7.69 9.58 -23.67
CA PRO A 81 7.92 10.07 -25.01
C PRO A 81 8.80 11.34 -25.00
N VAL A 82 9.79 11.36 -25.88
CA VAL A 82 10.64 12.52 -26.15
C VAL A 82 10.43 12.89 -27.61
N PHE A 83 9.97 14.10 -27.87
CA PHE A 83 9.54 14.53 -29.20
C PHE A 83 10.68 15.19 -30.01
N GLY A 84 11.69 15.75 -29.33
CA GLY A 84 12.79 16.47 -29.96
C GLY A 84 12.29 17.58 -30.91
N ASP A 85 12.98 17.75 -32.04
CA ASP A 85 12.59 18.67 -33.10
C ASP A 85 11.55 18.11 -34.08
N THR A 86 10.96 16.94 -33.77
CA THR A 86 9.99 16.30 -34.65
C THR A 86 8.66 17.04 -34.57
N PRO A 87 8.12 17.57 -35.71
CA PRO A 87 6.83 18.24 -35.67
C PRO A 87 5.73 17.25 -35.25
N LEU A 88 4.84 17.66 -34.34
CA LEU A 88 3.68 16.91 -33.84
C LEU A 88 2.62 16.60 -34.93
N THR A 89 3.06 16.23 -36.13
CA THR A 89 2.18 15.97 -37.29
C THR A 89 1.79 14.50 -37.42
N GLY A 90 1.52 13.86 -36.32
CA GLY A 90 0.96 12.52 -36.28
C GLY A 90 1.33 11.86 -34.98
N ILE A 91 0.35 11.55 -34.16
CA ILE A 91 0.51 10.67 -33.04
C ILE A 91 0.72 9.27 -33.65
N SER A 92 1.98 8.91 -33.94
CA SER A 92 2.32 7.52 -34.21
C SER A 92 2.45 6.82 -32.85
N GLU A 93 2.05 5.58 -32.76
CA GLU A 93 2.25 4.74 -31.56
C GLU A 93 3.75 4.49 -31.29
N ASP A 94 4.61 4.78 -32.26
CA ASP A 94 6.08 4.69 -32.15
C ASP A 94 6.65 6.08 -31.78
N TYR A 95 6.78 6.36 -30.49
CA TYR A 95 7.52 7.51 -29.96
C TYR A 95 8.93 7.09 -29.53
N LEU A 96 9.88 8.00 -29.70
CA LEU A 96 11.25 7.81 -29.22
C LEU A 96 11.32 8.07 -27.72
N THR A 97 12.17 7.34 -27.06
CA THR A 97 12.49 7.49 -25.63
C THR A 97 13.95 7.86 -25.45
N ILE A 98 14.35 8.24 -24.25
CA ILE A 98 15.76 8.54 -23.95
C ILE A 98 16.71 7.34 -24.14
N GLN A 99 16.15 6.12 -24.24
CA GLN A 99 16.91 4.89 -24.44
C GLN A 99 17.22 4.58 -25.92
N ASP A 100 16.59 5.30 -26.85
CA ASP A 100 16.75 5.06 -28.27
C ASP A 100 18.10 5.65 -28.78
N GLU A 101 18.87 4.86 -29.50
CA GLU A 101 20.21 5.26 -30.02
C GLU A 101 20.15 6.47 -30.95
N GLU A 102 19.01 6.76 -31.56
CA GLU A 102 18.80 7.86 -32.49
C GLU A 102 18.56 9.19 -31.77
N GLN A 103 18.36 9.18 -30.44
CA GLN A 103 17.97 10.34 -29.64
C GLN A 103 19.20 11.09 -29.14
N ASP A 104 19.18 12.42 -29.29
CA ASP A 104 20.17 13.29 -28.65
C ASP A 104 19.89 13.40 -27.16
N LEU A 105 20.78 12.88 -26.33
CA LEU A 105 20.64 12.84 -24.88
C LEU A 105 20.48 14.23 -24.24
N GLU A 106 21.17 15.25 -24.80
CA GLU A 106 21.08 16.61 -24.25
C GLU A 106 19.72 17.25 -24.57
N LEU A 107 19.18 17.02 -25.78
CA LEU A 107 17.84 17.48 -26.14
C LEU A 107 16.77 16.75 -25.32
N ALA A 108 16.89 15.42 -25.17
CA ALA A 108 16.00 14.63 -24.33
C ALA A 108 16.01 15.09 -22.87
N ARG A 109 17.21 15.35 -22.31
CA ARG A 109 17.37 15.91 -20.97
C ARG A 109 16.64 17.23 -20.82
N GLN A 110 16.83 18.17 -21.75
CA GLN A 110 16.20 19.47 -21.70
C GLN A 110 14.68 19.35 -21.79
N GLU A 111 14.17 18.51 -22.69
CA GLU A 111 12.72 18.29 -22.84
C GLU A 111 12.09 17.69 -21.60
N ILE A 112 12.71 16.67 -21.00
CA ILE A 112 12.24 16.05 -19.76
C ILE A 112 12.26 17.07 -18.60
N MET A 113 13.33 17.86 -18.49
CA MET A 113 13.48 18.86 -17.44
C MET A 113 12.49 20.03 -17.56
N ASP A 114 12.18 20.45 -18.78
CA ASP A 114 11.27 21.56 -19.05
C ASP A 114 9.79 21.14 -19.10
N SER A 115 9.50 19.84 -19.10
CA SER A 115 8.14 19.32 -19.17
C SER A 115 7.37 19.52 -17.87
N PRO A 116 6.25 20.26 -17.89
CA PRO A 116 5.39 20.42 -16.70
C PRO A 116 4.71 19.11 -16.26
N ILE A 117 4.69 18.09 -17.13
CA ILE A 117 4.09 16.77 -16.84
C ILE A 117 5.07 15.92 -16.08
N PHE A 118 6.35 15.93 -16.46
CA PHE A 118 7.36 15.05 -15.86
C PHE A 118 8.00 15.67 -14.62
N GLN A 119 8.05 17.00 -14.55
CA GLN A 119 8.60 17.73 -13.42
C GLN A 119 7.79 17.46 -12.15
N ASN A 120 8.47 17.15 -11.05
CA ASN A 120 7.91 16.73 -9.76
C ASN A 120 7.14 15.38 -9.76
N ALA A 121 6.96 14.73 -10.90
CA ALA A 121 6.38 13.40 -11.01
C ALA A 121 7.46 12.33 -11.28
N LEU A 122 8.19 12.50 -12.38
CA LEU A 122 9.22 11.55 -12.82
C LEU A 122 10.64 12.10 -12.72
N ILE A 123 10.80 13.40 -12.52
CA ILE A 123 12.10 14.03 -12.30
C ILE A 123 11.98 15.19 -11.31
N SER A 124 12.99 15.31 -10.44
CA SER A 124 13.09 16.45 -9.53
C SER A 124 13.45 17.74 -10.27
N PRO A 125 13.05 18.92 -9.76
CA PRO A 125 13.34 20.21 -10.39
C PRO A 125 14.82 20.50 -10.60
N ASP A 126 15.68 19.90 -9.80
CA ASP A 126 17.15 20.01 -9.90
C ASP A 126 17.77 18.97 -10.84
N GLY A 127 16.97 18.05 -11.37
CA GLY A 127 17.43 16.99 -12.30
C GLY A 127 18.27 15.89 -11.68
N ASN A 128 18.32 15.81 -10.34
CA ASN A 128 19.20 14.87 -9.65
C ASN A 128 18.49 13.57 -9.20
N THR A 129 17.17 13.55 -9.19
CA THR A 129 16.38 12.40 -8.74
C THR A 129 15.38 12.00 -9.81
N ALA A 130 15.38 10.73 -10.19
CA ALA A 130 14.34 10.14 -11.01
C ALA A 130 13.24 9.50 -10.13
N GLY A 131 11.99 9.69 -10.52
CA GLY A 131 10.84 8.98 -9.99
C GLY A 131 10.51 7.78 -10.87
N LEU A 132 10.29 6.62 -10.28
CA LEU A 132 9.68 5.48 -10.95
C LEU A 132 8.31 5.26 -10.34
N LEU A 133 7.27 5.37 -11.15
CA LEU A 133 5.89 5.06 -10.75
C LEU A 133 5.64 3.59 -11.03
N VAL A 134 5.50 2.81 -9.97
CA VAL A 134 5.28 1.36 -10.04
C VAL A 134 3.79 1.07 -9.86
N GLY A 135 3.11 0.73 -10.95
CA GLY A 135 1.69 0.41 -10.98
C GLY A 135 1.45 -1.07 -10.73
N PHE A 136 0.43 -1.38 -9.93
CA PHE A 136 0.03 -2.74 -9.61
C PHE A 136 -1.13 -3.21 -10.49
N SER A 137 -1.16 -4.50 -10.77
CA SER A 137 -2.29 -5.13 -11.47
C SER A 137 -3.57 -5.01 -10.65
N ILE A 138 -4.65 -4.61 -11.30
CA ILE A 138 -5.96 -4.45 -10.68
C ILE A 138 -6.55 -5.83 -10.40
N ASP A 139 -6.98 -6.04 -9.15
CA ASP A 139 -7.77 -7.23 -8.80
C ASP A 139 -9.25 -6.94 -9.08
N GLU A 140 -9.72 -7.41 -10.23
CA GLU A 140 -11.11 -7.19 -10.69
C GLU A 140 -12.15 -7.76 -9.71
N THR A 141 -11.80 -8.81 -8.95
CA THR A 141 -12.70 -9.41 -7.97
C THR A 141 -12.88 -8.50 -6.77
N SER A 142 -11.79 -8.00 -6.20
CA SER A 142 -11.80 -7.06 -5.10
C SER A 142 -12.52 -5.77 -5.49
N ARG A 143 -12.24 -5.27 -6.70
CA ARG A 143 -12.87 -4.06 -7.25
C ARG A 143 -14.38 -4.23 -7.42
N ALA A 144 -14.84 -5.35 -7.98
CA ALA A 144 -16.26 -5.62 -8.16
C ALA A 144 -17.00 -5.75 -6.81
N LEU A 145 -16.40 -6.40 -5.81
CA LEU A 145 -16.95 -6.51 -4.46
C LEU A 145 -17.05 -5.14 -3.78
N LEU A 146 -16.01 -4.32 -3.88
CA LEU A 146 -16.01 -2.98 -3.31
C LEU A 146 -17.06 -2.07 -3.97
N ALA A 147 -17.16 -2.10 -5.29
CA ALA A 147 -18.14 -1.31 -6.05
C ALA A 147 -19.57 -1.70 -5.66
N ARG A 148 -19.87 -3.01 -5.61
CA ARG A 148 -21.20 -3.50 -5.25
C ARG A 148 -21.58 -3.19 -3.80
N ARG A 149 -20.62 -3.33 -2.87
CA ARG A 149 -20.78 -2.94 -1.46
C ARG A 149 -21.11 -1.45 -1.33
N THR A 150 -20.36 -0.60 -2.02
CA THR A 150 -20.56 0.85 -2.00
C THR A 150 -21.94 1.22 -2.55
N GLU A 151 -22.35 0.62 -3.66
CA GLU A 151 -23.68 0.82 -4.26
C GLU A 151 -24.80 0.46 -3.27
N LEU A 152 -24.76 -0.74 -2.69
CA LEU A 152 -25.79 -1.19 -1.74
C LEU A 152 -25.85 -0.33 -0.47
N ARG A 153 -24.70 0.12 0.06
CA ARG A 153 -24.64 1.02 1.20
C ARG A 153 -25.18 2.42 0.88
N ASN A 154 -24.96 2.91 -0.32
CA ASN A 154 -25.54 4.17 -0.77
C ASN A 154 -27.05 4.06 -0.90
N LEU A 155 -27.58 2.96 -1.47
CA LEU A 155 -29.01 2.69 -1.50
C LEU A 155 -29.62 2.58 -0.10
N GLU A 156 -28.95 1.88 0.83
CA GLU A 156 -29.41 1.79 2.24
C GLU A 156 -29.58 3.16 2.89
N ARG A 157 -28.64 4.06 2.63
CA ARG A 157 -28.64 5.41 3.22
C ARG A 157 -29.70 6.32 2.60
N ASP A 158 -29.87 6.29 1.28
CA ASP A 158 -30.67 7.29 0.56
C ASP A 158 -32.14 6.86 0.40
N ASP A 159 -32.40 5.62 0.05
CA ASP A 159 -33.73 5.11 -0.30
C ASP A 159 -34.20 3.94 0.57
N GLY A 160 -33.31 3.33 1.32
CA GLY A 160 -33.55 2.07 2.04
C GLY A 160 -33.42 0.85 1.14
N LEU A 161 -33.10 -0.31 1.72
CA LEU A 161 -32.94 -1.57 1.00
C LEU A 161 -34.23 -2.37 0.95
N THR A 162 -34.45 -3.06 -0.15
CA THR A 162 -35.42 -4.16 -0.22
C THR A 162 -34.90 -5.36 0.58
N GLU A 163 -35.78 -6.34 0.86
CA GLU A 163 -35.40 -7.56 1.60
C GLU A 163 -34.32 -8.37 0.85
N GLU A 164 -34.36 -8.38 -0.47
CA GLU A 164 -33.38 -9.04 -1.33
C GLU A 164 -32.02 -8.32 -1.32
N GLU A 165 -32.01 -7.01 -1.45
CA GLU A 165 -30.80 -6.18 -1.38
C GLU A 165 -30.14 -6.21 0.01
N ALA A 166 -30.94 -6.28 1.07
CA ALA A 166 -30.40 -6.43 2.42
C ALA A 166 -29.70 -7.78 2.63
N LEU A 167 -30.23 -8.87 2.06
CA LEU A 167 -29.57 -10.17 2.08
C LEU A 167 -28.30 -10.15 1.22
N GLU A 168 -28.36 -9.54 0.03
CA GLU A 168 -27.19 -9.40 -0.84
C GLU A 168 -26.08 -8.59 -0.16
N LEU A 169 -26.42 -7.50 0.57
CA LEU A 169 -25.43 -6.69 1.30
C LEU A 169 -24.68 -7.54 2.32
N VAL A 170 -25.37 -8.41 3.07
CA VAL A 170 -24.72 -9.33 4.02
C VAL A 170 -23.74 -10.25 3.34
N ASP A 171 -24.11 -10.82 2.19
CA ASP A 171 -23.23 -11.73 1.44
C ASP A 171 -22.03 -10.99 0.85
N VAL A 172 -22.25 -9.80 0.28
CA VAL A 172 -21.18 -8.95 -0.28
C VAL A 172 -20.23 -8.48 0.82
N GLU A 173 -20.73 -8.09 1.99
CA GLU A 173 -19.88 -7.70 3.12
C GLU A 173 -19.04 -8.85 3.64
N ALA A 174 -19.58 -10.05 3.71
CA ALA A 174 -18.83 -11.25 4.08
C ALA A 174 -17.76 -11.59 3.04
N GLY A 175 -18.08 -11.48 1.76
CA GLY A 175 -17.15 -11.66 0.66
C GLY A 175 -16.02 -10.62 0.69
N TYR A 176 -16.36 -9.35 0.76
CA TYR A 176 -15.40 -8.24 0.87
C TYR A 176 -14.48 -8.38 2.07
N ALA A 177 -15.04 -8.74 3.19
CA ALA A 177 -14.31 -8.94 4.42
C ALA A 177 -13.31 -10.11 4.34
N THR A 178 -13.56 -11.12 3.54
CA THR A 178 -12.63 -12.23 3.30
C THR A 178 -11.56 -11.82 2.31
N ASP A 179 -11.97 -11.15 1.25
CA ASP A 179 -11.07 -10.68 0.18
C ASP A 179 -10.09 -9.61 0.68
N SER A 180 -10.54 -8.66 1.51
CA SER A 180 -9.71 -7.60 2.08
C SER A 180 -8.51 -8.12 2.88
N VAL A 181 -8.66 -9.26 3.57
CA VAL A 181 -7.53 -9.90 4.27
C VAL A 181 -6.52 -10.45 3.26
N ILE A 182 -7.00 -11.11 2.22
CA ILE A 182 -6.14 -11.66 1.17
C ILE A 182 -5.44 -10.52 0.43
N ALA A 183 -6.15 -9.43 0.15
CA ALA A 183 -5.60 -8.25 -0.49
C ALA A 183 -4.50 -7.59 0.36
N ALA A 184 -4.70 -7.48 1.69
CA ALA A 184 -3.70 -6.95 2.62
C ALA A 184 -2.43 -7.82 2.68
N ASP A 185 -2.59 -9.16 2.75
CA ASP A 185 -1.46 -10.08 2.73
C ASP A 185 -0.66 -9.95 1.42
N ARG A 186 -1.35 -9.85 0.29
CA ARG A 186 -0.73 -9.66 -1.03
C ARG A 186 -0.03 -8.31 -1.16
N GLN A 187 -0.61 -7.25 -0.60
CA GLN A 187 0.01 -5.91 -0.57
C GLN A 187 1.30 -5.93 0.26
N HIS A 188 1.28 -6.59 1.43
CA HIS A 188 2.48 -6.76 2.24
C HIS A 188 3.59 -7.51 1.48
N GLU A 189 3.24 -8.59 0.79
CA GLU A 189 4.19 -9.39 0.00
C GLU A 189 4.84 -8.54 -1.11
N ILE A 190 4.05 -7.83 -1.93
CA ILE A 190 4.60 -7.02 -3.02
C ILE A 190 5.44 -5.85 -2.51
N ILE A 191 5.06 -5.18 -1.41
CA ILE A 191 5.87 -4.11 -0.81
C ILE A 191 7.20 -4.66 -0.29
N SER A 192 7.18 -5.85 0.31
CA SER A 192 8.39 -6.55 0.76
C SER A 192 9.30 -6.91 -0.42
N ASP A 193 8.76 -7.42 -1.52
CA ASP A 193 9.52 -7.78 -2.72
C ASP A 193 10.12 -6.56 -3.39
N ILE A 194 9.36 -5.47 -3.51
CA ILE A 194 9.90 -4.19 -4.00
C ILE A 194 11.08 -3.75 -3.13
N ARG A 195 10.96 -3.77 -1.81
CA ARG A 195 12.05 -3.41 -0.90
C ARG A 195 13.30 -4.28 -1.11
N ASN A 196 13.12 -5.58 -1.30
CA ASN A 196 14.22 -6.49 -1.59
C ASN A 196 14.94 -6.13 -2.89
N VAL A 197 14.21 -5.77 -3.95
CA VAL A 197 14.79 -5.28 -5.20
C VAL A 197 15.55 -3.98 -4.97
N LEU A 198 14.94 -3.01 -4.29
CA LEU A 198 15.58 -1.72 -4.01
C LEU A 198 16.86 -1.88 -3.18
N ASP A 199 16.87 -2.82 -2.23
CA ASP A 199 18.05 -3.09 -1.39
C ASP A 199 19.24 -3.58 -2.21
N ASN A 200 19.03 -4.32 -3.30
CA ASN A 200 20.08 -4.78 -4.21
C ASN A 200 20.71 -3.64 -5.03
N HIS A 201 20.00 -2.52 -5.18
CA HIS A 201 20.47 -1.36 -5.96
C HIS A 201 21.03 -0.20 -5.12
N LYS A 202 21.05 -0.30 -3.79
CA LYS A 202 21.52 0.74 -2.87
C LYS A 202 22.98 1.15 -3.02
N ASP A 203 23.80 0.29 -3.62
CA ASP A 203 25.21 0.59 -3.86
C ASP A 203 25.42 1.64 -4.96
N SER A 204 24.43 1.83 -5.84
CA SER A 204 24.48 2.74 -6.99
C SER A 204 23.79 4.08 -6.74
N ALA A 205 22.81 4.13 -5.82
CA ALA A 205 21.99 5.29 -5.58
C ALA A 205 21.40 5.31 -4.18
N GLN A 206 20.97 6.48 -3.76
CA GLN A 206 20.08 6.61 -2.61
C GLN A 206 18.63 6.40 -3.10
N ILE A 207 17.96 5.37 -2.58
CA ILE A 207 16.65 4.96 -3.05
C ILE A 207 15.64 5.01 -1.91
N TYR A 208 14.48 5.60 -2.18
CA TYR A 208 13.36 5.68 -1.24
C TYR A 208 12.09 5.15 -1.91
N LEU A 209 11.31 4.42 -1.13
CA LEU A 209 9.98 3.97 -1.50
C LEU A 209 8.94 4.84 -0.82
N GLY A 210 7.89 5.24 -1.53
CA GLY A 210 6.77 6.02 -1.05
C GLY A 210 5.46 5.60 -1.73
N GLY A 211 4.35 6.12 -1.22
CA GLY A 211 3.02 5.87 -1.79
C GLY A 211 2.04 5.34 -0.74
N ALA A 212 0.74 5.51 -1.00
CA ALA A 212 -0.32 5.13 -0.07
C ALA A 212 -0.29 3.64 0.31
N PRO A 213 -0.09 2.69 -0.63
CA PRO A 213 0.00 1.28 -0.29
C PRO A 213 1.14 0.94 0.67
N MET A 214 2.32 1.56 0.46
CA MET A 214 3.47 1.37 1.35
C MET A 214 3.22 1.94 2.74
N ILE A 215 2.61 3.13 2.82
CA ILE A 215 2.29 3.78 4.11
C ILE A 215 1.28 2.93 4.90
N ALA A 216 0.26 2.39 4.22
CA ALA A 216 -0.72 1.52 4.85
C ALA A 216 -0.07 0.24 5.40
N ASP A 217 0.79 -0.42 4.62
CA ASP A 217 1.54 -1.60 5.04
C ASP A 217 2.45 -1.34 6.25
N ASP A 218 3.21 -0.24 6.22
CA ASP A 218 4.06 0.17 7.33
C ASP A 218 3.26 0.48 8.60
N LEU A 219 2.13 1.18 8.46
CA LEU A 219 1.27 1.51 9.60
C LEU A 219 0.78 0.24 10.31
N VAL A 220 0.32 -0.75 9.55
CA VAL A 220 -0.11 -2.04 10.10
C VAL A 220 1.04 -2.74 10.81
N THR A 221 2.18 -2.87 10.14
CA THR A 221 3.37 -3.52 10.68
C THR A 221 3.86 -2.86 11.97
N PHE A 222 3.88 -1.52 12.01
CA PHE A 222 4.26 -0.77 13.20
C PHE A 222 3.27 -0.94 14.35
N VAL A 223 1.96 -0.89 14.07
CA VAL A 223 0.94 -1.08 15.09
C VAL A 223 1.02 -2.50 15.68
N GLU A 224 1.20 -3.53 14.86
CA GLU A 224 1.39 -4.90 15.36
C GLU A 224 2.65 -5.03 16.23
N ALA A 225 3.77 -4.46 15.80
CA ALA A 225 5.01 -4.47 16.56
C ALA A 225 4.88 -3.71 17.89
N ASP A 226 4.23 -2.56 17.88
CA ASP A 226 3.98 -1.75 19.07
C ASP A 226 3.04 -2.45 20.04
N LEU A 227 1.93 -3.02 19.57
CA LEU A 227 0.99 -3.79 20.40
C LEU A 227 1.70 -4.96 21.07
N ARG A 228 2.54 -5.69 20.31
CA ARG A 228 3.31 -6.81 20.85
C ARG A 228 4.32 -6.35 21.91
N SER A 229 5.10 -5.33 21.61
CA SER A 229 6.14 -4.80 22.51
C SER A 229 5.53 -4.21 23.78
N PHE A 230 4.45 -3.43 23.63
CA PHE A 230 3.75 -2.80 24.74
C PHE A 230 3.06 -3.86 25.62
N SER A 231 2.42 -4.85 25.05
CA SER A 231 1.79 -5.95 25.79
C SER A 231 2.80 -6.70 26.64
N ILE A 232 3.98 -7.01 26.09
CA ILE A 232 5.06 -7.67 26.85
C ILE A 232 5.53 -6.77 27.99
N ALA A 233 5.76 -5.47 27.72
CA ALA A 233 6.21 -4.52 28.72
C ALA A 233 5.23 -4.36 29.90
N VAL A 234 3.93 -4.27 29.59
CA VAL A 234 2.85 -4.17 30.59
C VAL A 234 2.77 -5.45 31.44
N VAL A 235 2.82 -6.62 30.82
CA VAL A 235 2.80 -7.89 31.56
C VAL A 235 4.03 -7.99 32.50
N LEU A 236 5.21 -7.65 32.02
CA LEU A 236 6.42 -7.61 32.86
C LEU A 236 6.30 -6.63 34.01
N LEU A 237 5.78 -5.42 33.74
CA LEU A 237 5.55 -4.43 34.78
C LEU A 237 4.60 -4.95 35.86
N ILE A 238 3.49 -5.59 35.47
CA ILE A 238 2.53 -6.19 36.41
C ILE A 238 3.20 -7.31 37.23
N ILE A 239 3.99 -8.17 36.61
CA ILE A 239 4.72 -9.24 37.28
C ILE A 239 5.67 -8.66 38.33
N VAL A 240 6.44 -7.64 37.98
CA VAL A 240 7.40 -6.97 38.88
C VAL A 240 6.63 -6.29 40.04
N ALA A 241 5.58 -5.52 39.75
CA ALA A 241 4.80 -4.84 40.77
C ALA A 241 4.17 -5.82 41.77
N LEU A 242 3.51 -6.87 41.26
CA LEU A 242 2.91 -7.91 42.12
C LEU A 242 3.96 -8.68 42.88
N GLY A 243 5.13 -8.95 42.27
CA GLY A 243 6.25 -9.64 42.91
C GLY A 243 6.83 -8.86 44.08
N LEU A 244 6.97 -7.54 43.95
CA LEU A 244 7.43 -6.63 45.00
C LEU A 244 6.43 -6.56 46.18
N ILE A 245 5.12 -6.50 45.85
CA ILE A 245 4.05 -6.39 46.85
C ILE A 245 3.87 -7.72 47.61
N PHE A 246 3.70 -8.82 46.90
CA PHE A 246 3.29 -10.09 47.52
C PHE A 246 4.45 -11.01 47.92
N ARG A 247 5.64 -10.86 47.32
CA ARG A 247 6.83 -11.66 47.57
C ARG A 247 6.65 -13.18 47.54
N LYS A 248 5.50 -13.67 47.06
CA LYS A 248 5.17 -15.10 46.94
C LYS A 248 4.61 -15.36 45.53
N LEU A 249 5.23 -16.26 44.79
CA LEU A 249 4.85 -16.55 43.38
C LEU A 249 3.39 -16.94 43.20
N ARG A 250 2.79 -17.62 44.18
CA ARG A 250 1.35 -18.01 44.11
C ARG A 250 0.41 -16.79 44.01
N TRP A 251 0.72 -15.68 44.71
CA TRP A 251 -0.08 -14.47 44.72
C TRP A 251 0.15 -13.60 43.50
N VAL A 252 1.22 -13.82 42.76
CA VAL A 252 1.50 -13.20 41.46
C VAL A 252 0.82 -13.99 40.33
N ALA A 253 0.89 -15.31 40.39
CA ALA A 253 0.35 -16.18 39.33
C ALA A 253 -1.18 -16.13 39.25
N MET A 254 -1.88 -16.00 40.39
CA MET A 254 -3.35 -16.03 40.43
C MET A 254 -4.01 -14.87 39.68
N PRO A 255 -3.65 -13.59 39.90
CA PRO A 255 -4.19 -12.47 39.11
C PRO A 255 -3.81 -12.56 37.63
N LEU A 256 -2.57 -12.98 37.31
CA LEU A 256 -2.15 -13.15 35.92
C LEU A 256 -2.96 -14.22 35.19
N ALA A 257 -3.24 -15.35 35.86
CA ALA A 257 -4.09 -16.39 35.32
C ALA A 257 -5.53 -15.88 35.09
N CYS A 258 -6.09 -15.11 36.03
CA CYS A 258 -7.40 -14.47 35.86
C CYS A 258 -7.41 -13.50 34.66
N CYS A 259 -6.39 -12.66 34.51
CA CYS A 259 -6.28 -11.75 33.36
C CYS A 259 -6.13 -12.53 32.05
N ALA A 260 -5.32 -13.59 32.00
CA ALA A 260 -5.15 -14.42 30.83
C ALA A 260 -6.46 -15.11 30.41
N VAL A 261 -7.20 -15.66 31.38
CA VAL A 261 -8.52 -16.29 31.14
C VAL A 261 -9.52 -15.24 30.64
N ALA A 262 -9.60 -14.07 31.28
CA ALA A 262 -10.50 -12.99 30.89
C ALA A 262 -10.19 -12.50 29.48
N GLY A 263 -8.90 -12.28 29.15
CA GLY A 263 -8.46 -11.90 27.81
C GLY A 263 -8.80 -12.97 26.77
N THR A 264 -8.58 -14.24 27.07
CA THR A 264 -8.92 -15.36 26.15
C THR A 264 -10.43 -15.44 25.91
N ILE A 265 -11.25 -15.23 26.95
CA ILE A 265 -12.71 -15.21 26.82
C ILE A 265 -13.13 -14.00 25.96
N MET A 266 -12.58 -12.81 26.19
CA MET A 266 -12.89 -11.61 25.43
C MET A 266 -12.57 -11.80 23.94
N VAL A 267 -11.36 -12.24 23.60
CA VAL A 267 -10.97 -12.51 22.21
C VAL A 267 -11.82 -13.63 21.60
N GLY A 268 -12.18 -14.67 22.40
CA GLY A 268 -13.07 -15.74 21.96
C GLY A 268 -14.49 -15.26 21.65
N VAL A 269 -15.03 -14.32 22.44
CA VAL A 269 -16.35 -13.71 22.18
C VAL A 269 -16.32 -12.81 20.95
N LEU A 270 -15.28 -11.99 20.78
CA LEU A 270 -15.10 -11.16 19.57
C LEU A 270 -15.01 -12.04 18.31
N GLY A 271 -14.23 -13.12 18.37
CA GLY A 271 -14.14 -14.09 17.26
C GLY A 271 -15.43 -14.91 17.03
N LEU A 272 -16.28 -15.07 18.04
CA LEU A 272 -17.60 -15.72 17.90
C LEU A 272 -18.62 -14.77 17.24
N MET A 273 -18.52 -13.47 17.52
CA MET A 273 -19.41 -12.44 16.98
C MET A 273 -18.94 -11.94 15.62
N ASP A 274 -17.84 -12.49 15.11
CA ASP A 274 -17.14 -12.03 13.89
C ASP A 274 -16.86 -10.51 13.89
N TRP A 275 -16.67 -9.97 15.09
CA TRP A 275 -16.41 -8.55 15.27
C TRP A 275 -14.92 -8.29 15.01
N ARG A 276 -14.63 -7.61 13.92
CA ARG A 276 -13.26 -7.25 13.52
C ARG A 276 -12.83 -6.02 14.31
N ALA A 277 -11.62 -6.07 14.85
CA ALA A 277 -10.99 -4.88 15.41
C ALA A 277 -10.24 -4.16 14.27
N THR A 278 -10.64 -2.93 13.97
CA THR A 278 -9.88 -2.08 13.05
C THR A 278 -8.62 -1.56 13.76
N VAL A 279 -7.59 -1.21 12.98
CA VAL A 279 -6.34 -0.62 13.52
C VAL A 279 -6.65 0.62 14.37
N LEU A 280 -7.62 1.41 13.95
CA LEU A 280 -8.09 2.59 14.70
C LEU A 280 -8.79 2.21 16.02
N SER A 281 -9.59 1.15 16.05
CA SER A 281 -10.31 0.73 17.27
C SER A 281 -9.42 0.01 18.27
N SER A 282 -8.25 -0.49 17.87
CA SER A 282 -7.29 -1.16 18.76
C SER A 282 -6.53 -0.19 19.68
N ASN A 283 -6.58 1.11 19.39
CA ASN A 283 -5.91 2.17 20.17
C ASN A 283 -6.78 2.79 21.27
N PHE A 284 -8.02 2.33 21.45
CA PHE A 284 -8.94 2.74 22.51
C PHE A 284 -9.23 1.53 23.46
#